data_d38e1b73c31c0d1eec3c6538183439ba
#
_entry.id   d38e1b73c31c0d1eec3c6538183439ba
#
_cell.length_a   1.000
_cell.length_b   1.000
_cell.length_c   1.000
_cell.angle_alpha   90.00
_cell.angle_beta   90.00
_cell.angle_gamma   90.00
#
_symmetry.space_group_name_H-M   'P 1'
#
loop_
_entity.id
_entity.type
_entity.pdbx_description
1 polymer ?
#
loop_
_entity_poly.entity_id
_entity_poly.type
_entity_poly.pdbx_seq_one_letter_code
_entity_poly.pdbx_strand_id
1 'polypeptide(L)'
;SGTGAVTLPKGTTAQRPSGTAGEFRFNTTTSQFEGHNGTEFGAIGGGGGSNGFLTDIFDGSTTPATDGSRVAFTLSQSVSDEKNLMVFIDGVYQAHSAYSVSGTTLTMADAPVAGRELTVHSISATVSGDGLTVNNFSGDGSDTTFTLTINPSHENNTQVYIDGVYQFKNTYAVSGTTLTFSSAPPNGSSIEVMIHGQTAINTFPAT
;
A
#
# COMPACT_ATOMS: atom_id res chain seq x y z
N SER A 1 -29.46 -16.94 27.86
CA SER A 1 -28.52 -16.01 27.18
C SER A 1 -27.56 -15.49 28.24
N GLY A 2 -26.35 -16.06 28.31
CA GLY A 2 -25.35 -15.63 29.26
C GLY A 2 -24.72 -14.33 28.79
N THR A 3 -24.74 -13.29 29.61
CA THR A 3 -23.96 -12.04 29.43
C THR A 3 -22.57 -12.14 30.04
N GLY A 4 -22.09 -13.39 30.27
CA GLY A 4 -20.77 -13.62 30.89
C GLY A 4 -19.62 -13.45 29.92
N ALA A 5 -18.50 -12.93 30.42
CA ALA A 5 -17.24 -12.84 29.71
C ALA A 5 -16.25 -13.88 30.24
N VAL A 6 -15.34 -14.34 29.38
CA VAL A 6 -14.18 -15.14 29.79
C VAL A 6 -13.05 -14.19 30.20
N THR A 7 -12.51 -14.37 31.41
CA THR A 7 -11.32 -13.63 31.83
C THR A 7 -10.08 -14.40 31.39
N LEU A 8 -9.25 -13.78 30.56
CA LEU A 8 -7.97 -14.35 30.13
C LEU A 8 -6.84 -13.96 31.11
N PRO A 9 -5.79 -14.77 31.22
CA PRO A 9 -4.58 -14.39 31.92
C PRO A 9 -4.05 -13.05 31.39
N LYS A 10 -3.54 -12.20 32.28
CA LYS A 10 -3.00 -10.88 31.92
C LYS A 10 -1.63 -10.67 32.55
N GLY A 11 -0.80 -9.89 31.88
CA GLY A 11 0.52 -9.51 32.37
C GLY A 11 1.26 -8.63 31.36
N THR A 12 2.41 -8.11 31.78
CA THR A 12 3.26 -7.27 30.91
C THR A 12 3.95 -8.10 29.82
N THR A 13 4.57 -7.42 28.82
CA THR A 13 5.42 -8.06 27.81
C THR A 13 6.53 -8.90 28.45
N ALA A 14 7.15 -8.40 29.52
CA ALA A 14 8.22 -9.10 30.25
C ALA A 14 7.74 -10.35 31.01
N GLN A 15 6.43 -10.46 31.27
CA GLN A 15 5.80 -11.58 31.96
C GLN A 15 5.19 -12.61 30.98
N ARG A 16 5.60 -12.60 29.72
CA ARG A 16 5.21 -13.65 28.77
C ARG A 16 5.81 -14.98 29.24
N PRO A 17 5.00 -16.05 29.33
CA PRO A 17 5.53 -17.39 29.56
C PRO A 17 6.38 -17.86 28.35
N SER A 18 7.05 -18.99 28.50
CA SER A 18 7.81 -19.62 27.39
C SER A 18 6.96 -20.02 26.17
N GLY A 19 5.64 -19.96 26.31
CA GLY A 19 4.65 -20.07 25.24
C GLY A 19 4.55 -21.42 24.53
N THR A 20 3.31 -21.88 24.40
CA THR A 20 2.96 -23.02 23.56
C THR A 20 1.95 -22.53 22.50
N ALA A 21 2.01 -23.08 21.28
CA ALA A 21 1.06 -22.72 20.22
C ALA A 21 -0.39 -22.84 20.72
N GLY A 22 -1.17 -21.78 20.48
CA GLY A 22 -2.57 -21.71 20.89
C GLY A 22 -2.82 -21.08 22.26
N GLU A 23 -1.80 -20.65 22.99
CA GLU A 23 -2.00 -19.87 24.22
C GLU A 23 -2.50 -18.46 23.92
N PHE A 24 -3.43 -17.96 24.77
CA PHE A 24 -4.02 -16.62 24.68
C PHE A 24 -3.88 -15.89 26.00
N ARG A 25 -3.59 -14.58 25.93
CA ARG A 25 -3.51 -13.70 27.08
C ARG A 25 -3.80 -12.25 26.73
N PHE A 26 -3.98 -11.39 27.73
CA PHE A 26 -4.00 -9.94 27.57
C PHE A 26 -2.67 -9.33 28.00
N ASN A 27 -2.00 -8.59 27.11
CA ASN A 27 -0.77 -7.87 27.40
C ASN A 27 -1.07 -6.47 27.91
N THR A 28 -0.73 -6.21 29.17
CA THR A 28 -1.00 -4.91 29.82
C THR A 28 -0.03 -3.81 29.43
N THR A 29 1.15 -4.14 28.85
CA THR A 29 2.09 -3.16 28.31
C THR A 29 1.60 -2.56 27.00
N THR A 30 1.05 -3.42 26.12
CA THR A 30 0.57 -3.00 24.80
C THR A 30 -0.94 -2.78 24.76
N SER A 31 -1.66 -3.12 25.85
CA SER A 31 -3.13 -3.09 25.97
C SER A 31 -3.83 -3.91 24.87
N GLN A 32 -3.27 -5.08 24.50
CA GLN A 32 -3.76 -5.93 23.43
C GLN A 32 -3.95 -7.37 23.86
N PHE A 33 -4.91 -8.06 23.25
CA PHE A 33 -4.93 -9.51 23.29
C PHE A 33 -3.81 -10.06 22.42
N GLU A 34 -3.12 -11.09 22.93
CA GLU A 34 -2.02 -11.75 22.21
C GLU A 34 -2.16 -13.27 22.29
N GLY A 35 -1.70 -13.94 21.23
CA GLY A 35 -1.65 -15.38 21.14
C GLY A 35 -0.29 -15.87 20.71
N HIS A 36 0.07 -17.10 21.13
CA HIS A 36 1.32 -17.74 20.77
C HIS A 36 1.14 -18.64 19.53
N ASN A 37 1.93 -18.37 18.48
CA ASN A 37 1.85 -19.08 17.20
C ASN A 37 2.73 -20.35 17.13
N GLY A 38 3.42 -20.70 18.22
CA GLY A 38 4.42 -21.76 18.29
C GLY A 38 5.86 -21.24 18.31
N THR A 39 6.08 -19.98 17.90
CA THR A 39 7.38 -19.31 17.90
C THR A 39 7.41 -18.11 18.83
N GLU A 40 6.36 -17.28 18.78
CA GLU A 40 6.28 -16.04 19.58
C GLU A 40 4.83 -15.64 19.88
N PHE A 41 4.66 -14.73 20.86
CA PHE A 41 3.40 -14.05 21.11
C PHE A 41 3.22 -12.88 20.17
N GLY A 42 2.12 -12.91 19.39
CA GLY A 42 1.67 -11.82 18.53
C GLY A 42 0.28 -11.30 18.91
N ALA A 43 -0.06 -10.07 18.52
CA ALA A 43 -1.38 -9.51 18.75
C ALA A 43 -2.47 -10.30 18.01
N ILE A 44 -3.61 -10.55 18.71
CA ILE A 44 -4.80 -11.18 18.15
C ILE A 44 -5.83 -10.09 17.88
N GLY A 45 -6.27 -10.01 16.62
CA GLY A 45 -7.21 -8.98 16.22
C GLY A 45 -6.51 -7.63 16.13
N GLY A 46 -6.57 -7.02 14.97
CA GLY A 46 -6.02 -5.74 14.59
C GLY A 46 -5.03 -5.13 15.55
N GLY A 47 -3.76 -5.31 15.27
CA GLY A 47 -2.70 -4.59 15.98
C GLY A 47 -3.08 -3.13 16.10
N GLY A 48 -2.75 -2.53 17.23
CA GLY A 48 -3.02 -1.12 17.52
C GLY A 48 -2.65 -0.28 16.32
N GLY A 49 -3.59 0.54 15.89
CA GLY A 49 -3.60 1.28 14.67
C GLY A 49 -2.25 1.78 14.18
N SER A 50 -1.66 1.09 13.22
CA SER A 50 -1.00 1.83 12.19
C SER A 50 -2.13 2.50 11.40
N ASN A 51 -2.12 3.82 11.32
CA ASN A 51 -3.05 4.52 10.45
C ASN A 51 -2.93 3.87 9.08
N GLY A 52 -4.03 3.29 8.54
CA GLY A 52 -3.98 2.54 7.28
C GLY A 52 -3.52 3.39 6.09
N PHE A 53 -3.33 4.69 6.31
CA PHE A 53 -2.84 5.67 5.36
C PHE A 53 -2.05 6.75 6.11
N LEU A 54 -0.77 6.87 5.81
CA LEU A 54 0.12 7.91 6.33
C LEU A 54 0.68 8.77 5.20
N THR A 55 0.99 10.01 5.49
CA THR A 55 1.59 10.94 4.54
C THR A 55 2.88 11.50 5.12
N ASP A 56 3.99 11.31 4.41
CA ASP A 56 5.26 11.97 4.65
C ASP A 56 5.45 13.06 3.59
N ILE A 57 5.91 14.24 3.99
CA ILE A 57 6.16 15.37 3.11
C ILE A 57 7.61 15.82 3.31
N PHE A 58 8.33 15.96 2.21
CA PHE A 58 9.69 16.48 2.16
C PHE A 58 9.77 17.62 1.16
N ASP A 59 10.37 18.73 1.57
CA ASP A 59 10.58 19.92 0.75
C ASP A 59 11.96 20.53 1.02
N GLY A 60 12.21 21.73 0.55
CA GLY A 60 13.47 22.42 0.82
C GLY A 60 13.71 22.81 2.26
N SER A 61 12.69 22.72 3.15
CA SER A 61 12.75 23.13 4.57
C SER A 61 12.71 21.96 5.55
N THR A 62 12.30 20.76 5.11
CA THR A 62 12.22 19.55 5.93
C THR A 62 13.61 18.94 6.20
N THR A 63 13.67 17.96 7.12
CA THR A 63 14.87 17.17 7.36
C THR A 63 14.49 15.69 7.29
N PRO A 64 14.90 14.97 6.21
CA PRO A 64 15.77 15.40 5.11
C PRO A 64 15.07 16.31 4.10
N ALA A 65 15.78 17.29 3.55
CA ALA A 65 15.27 18.21 2.54
C ALA A 65 15.44 17.66 1.10
N THR A 66 14.56 18.13 0.17
CA THR A 66 14.80 18.01 -1.26
C THR A 66 15.81 19.07 -1.69
N ASP A 67 17.06 18.65 -1.94
CA ASP A 67 18.22 19.53 -2.16
C ASP A 67 18.81 19.46 -3.57
N GLY A 68 18.15 18.71 -4.47
CA GLY A 68 18.59 18.50 -5.85
C GLY A 68 19.68 17.43 -6.01
N SER A 69 20.14 16.84 -4.91
CA SER A 69 21.17 15.78 -4.91
C SER A 69 20.77 14.56 -4.10
N ARG A 70 19.90 14.73 -3.12
CA ARG A 70 19.44 13.67 -2.24
C ARG A 70 18.43 12.77 -2.93
N VAL A 71 18.67 11.48 -2.86
CA VAL A 71 17.75 10.44 -3.36
C VAL A 71 17.08 9.64 -2.23
N ALA A 72 17.64 9.63 -1.00
CA ALA A 72 17.13 8.82 0.11
C ALA A 72 16.38 9.67 1.14
N PHE A 73 15.15 9.23 1.47
CA PHE A 73 14.23 9.89 2.40
C PHE A 73 13.74 8.89 3.45
N THR A 74 13.67 9.33 4.72
CA THR A 74 13.23 8.47 5.81
C THR A 74 11.74 8.65 6.04
N LEU A 75 10.97 7.59 5.81
CA LEU A 75 9.53 7.54 6.05
C LEU A 75 9.24 7.38 7.55
N SER A 76 8.08 7.86 7.98
CA SER A 76 7.60 7.75 9.37
C SER A 76 7.21 6.32 9.75
N GLN A 77 6.97 5.44 8.78
CA GLN A 77 6.69 4.02 9.02
C GLN A 77 7.48 3.12 8.07
N SER A 78 7.68 1.85 8.50
CA SER A 78 8.27 0.82 7.65
C SER A 78 7.27 0.36 6.60
N VAL A 79 7.73 0.24 5.36
CA VAL A 79 6.95 -0.22 4.21
C VAL A 79 7.64 -1.45 3.61
N SER A 80 6.87 -2.51 3.38
CA SER A 80 7.39 -3.81 2.93
C SER A 80 7.55 -3.94 1.41
N ASP A 81 6.84 -3.11 0.64
CA ASP A 81 6.81 -3.17 -0.82
C ASP A 81 6.50 -1.77 -1.37
N GLU A 82 7.17 -1.35 -2.45
CA GLU A 82 6.95 -0.06 -3.11
C GLU A 82 5.51 0.10 -3.62
N LYS A 83 4.81 -0.99 -3.93
CA LYS A 83 3.39 -0.97 -4.32
C LYS A 83 2.48 -0.39 -3.25
N ASN A 84 2.93 -0.41 -1.99
CA ASN A 84 2.20 0.20 -0.88
C ASN A 84 2.46 1.71 -0.75
N LEU A 85 3.17 2.30 -1.70
CA LEU A 85 3.44 3.73 -1.76
C LEU A 85 2.77 4.38 -2.97
N MET A 86 2.35 5.61 -2.78
CA MET A 86 2.03 6.56 -3.84
C MET A 86 2.92 7.78 -3.65
N VAL A 87 3.81 8.01 -4.59
CA VAL A 87 4.82 9.06 -4.53
C VAL A 87 4.49 10.17 -5.53
N PHE A 88 4.57 11.41 -5.09
CA PHE A 88 4.29 12.58 -5.92
C PHE A 88 5.42 13.61 -5.76
N ILE A 89 5.79 14.27 -6.85
CA ILE A 89 6.65 15.47 -6.83
C ILE A 89 5.83 16.62 -7.39
N ASP A 90 5.59 17.65 -6.56
CA ASP A 90 4.70 18.78 -6.89
C ASP A 90 3.33 18.35 -7.42
N GLY A 91 2.77 17.28 -6.85
CA GLY A 91 1.48 16.72 -7.25
C GLY A 91 1.52 15.83 -8.50
N VAL A 92 2.68 15.65 -9.14
CA VAL A 92 2.84 14.71 -10.26
C VAL A 92 3.23 13.33 -9.73
N TYR A 93 2.42 12.33 -10.04
CA TYR A 93 2.66 10.95 -9.63
C TYR A 93 3.97 10.42 -10.22
N GLN A 94 4.73 9.71 -9.38
CA GLN A 94 5.95 9.02 -9.77
C GLN A 94 5.65 7.52 -9.90
N ALA A 95 5.94 6.95 -11.07
CA ALA A 95 5.76 5.52 -11.31
C ALA A 95 6.61 4.68 -10.34
N HIS A 96 6.16 3.47 -10.00
CA HIS A 96 6.87 2.58 -9.08
C HIS A 96 8.30 2.23 -9.54
N SER A 97 8.57 2.33 -10.84
CA SER A 97 9.92 2.17 -11.40
C SER A 97 10.87 3.34 -11.10
N ALA A 98 10.34 4.49 -10.64
CA ALA A 98 11.12 5.69 -10.33
C ALA A 98 11.67 5.70 -8.90
N TYR A 99 11.37 4.70 -8.09
CA TYR A 99 11.85 4.61 -6.71
C TYR A 99 11.87 3.15 -6.21
N SER A 100 12.49 2.96 -5.06
CA SER A 100 12.45 1.70 -4.31
C SER A 100 12.30 1.99 -2.82
N VAL A 101 11.84 1.01 -2.04
CA VAL A 101 11.72 1.13 -0.58
C VAL A 101 12.37 -0.06 0.12
N SER A 102 13.02 0.22 1.25
CA SER A 102 13.55 -0.80 2.16
C SER A 102 13.34 -0.35 3.60
N GLY A 103 12.42 -1.02 4.30
CA GLY A 103 12.03 -0.63 5.65
C GLY A 103 11.45 0.79 5.65
N THR A 104 12.10 1.71 6.35
CA THR A 104 11.72 3.14 6.39
C THR A 104 12.43 3.99 5.35
N THR A 105 13.29 3.43 4.49
CA THR A 105 14.05 4.21 3.53
C THR A 105 13.43 4.14 2.14
N LEU A 106 12.88 5.26 1.67
CA LEU A 106 12.52 5.50 0.28
C LEU A 106 13.75 5.99 -0.47
N THR A 107 14.07 5.37 -1.61
CA THR A 107 15.17 5.79 -2.49
C THR A 107 14.62 6.12 -3.86
N MET A 108 14.71 7.37 -4.28
CA MET A 108 14.34 7.84 -5.62
C MET A 108 15.43 7.45 -6.63
N ALA A 109 15.05 7.11 -7.86
CA ALA A 109 16.00 6.86 -8.96
C ALA A 109 16.76 8.12 -9.32
N ASP A 110 16.06 9.27 -9.36
CA ASP A 110 16.63 10.59 -9.59
C ASP A 110 16.31 11.51 -8.42
N ALA A 111 17.25 12.39 -8.06
CA ALA A 111 17.05 13.34 -6.97
C ALA A 111 15.97 14.36 -7.33
N PRO A 112 14.95 14.56 -6.47
CA PRO A 112 14.01 15.66 -6.64
C PRO A 112 14.74 17.01 -6.71
N VAL A 113 14.36 17.87 -7.64
CA VAL A 113 14.93 19.21 -7.76
C VAL A 113 14.80 19.98 -6.45
N ALA A 114 15.82 20.75 -6.10
CA ALA A 114 15.86 21.50 -4.85
C ALA A 114 14.60 22.34 -4.63
N GLY A 115 13.99 22.23 -3.44
CA GLY A 115 12.80 22.96 -3.04
C GLY A 115 11.49 22.43 -3.60
N ARG A 116 11.48 21.36 -4.38
CA ARG A 116 10.24 20.69 -4.80
C ARG A 116 9.65 19.88 -3.65
N GLU A 117 8.33 19.82 -3.59
CA GLU A 117 7.63 19.00 -2.60
C GLU A 117 7.59 17.54 -3.07
N LEU A 118 8.17 16.65 -2.26
CA LEU A 118 8.03 15.21 -2.39
C LEU A 118 7.00 14.75 -1.35
N THR A 119 5.84 14.34 -1.82
CA THR A 119 4.76 13.79 -0.99
C THR A 119 4.70 12.28 -1.15
N VAL A 120 4.72 11.55 -0.04
CA VAL A 120 4.69 10.08 -0.01
C VAL A 120 3.50 9.62 0.81
N HIS A 121 2.56 8.96 0.16
CA HIS A 121 1.46 8.28 0.83
C HIS A 121 1.81 6.80 1.02
N SER A 122 1.80 6.36 2.27
CA SER A 122 2.04 4.96 2.63
C SER A 122 0.71 4.29 3.00
N ILE A 123 0.42 3.15 2.39
CA ILE A 123 -0.75 2.33 2.67
C ILE A 123 -0.30 1.13 3.49
N SER A 124 -0.73 1.03 4.75
CA SER A 124 -0.48 -0.16 5.57
C SER A 124 -1.47 -1.24 5.19
N ALA A 125 -1.02 -2.26 4.47
CA ALA A 125 -1.81 -3.48 4.28
C ALA A 125 -1.80 -4.30 5.58
N THR A 126 -2.81 -4.12 6.43
CA THR A 126 -3.02 -4.95 7.62
C THR A 126 -3.88 -6.19 7.33
N VAL A 127 -4.28 -6.39 6.09
CA VAL A 127 -5.06 -7.56 5.65
C VAL A 127 -4.17 -8.45 4.81
N SER A 128 -4.06 -9.71 5.20
CA SER A 128 -3.44 -10.78 4.39
C SER A 128 -4.21 -10.89 3.06
N GLY A 129 -3.62 -10.45 1.98
CA GLY A 129 -4.14 -10.49 0.62
C GLY A 129 -3.32 -9.57 -0.27
N ASP A 130 -3.20 -9.88 -1.54
CA ASP A 130 -2.48 -9.07 -2.54
C ASP A 130 -3.13 -7.69 -2.64
N GLY A 131 -2.68 -6.75 -1.80
CA GLY A 131 -3.35 -5.47 -1.58
C GLY A 131 -3.39 -4.58 -2.83
N LEU A 132 -2.29 -4.55 -3.60
CA LEU A 132 -2.17 -3.73 -4.79
C LEU A 132 -1.38 -4.48 -5.88
N THR A 133 -1.95 -4.58 -7.07
CA THR A 133 -1.26 -5.11 -8.26
C THR A 133 -0.94 -3.97 -9.20
N VAL A 134 0.30 -3.89 -9.67
CA VAL A 134 0.76 -2.87 -10.59
C VAL A 134 1.08 -3.52 -11.94
N ASN A 135 0.56 -2.93 -13.02
CA ASN A 135 0.86 -3.30 -14.39
C ASN A 135 1.46 -2.10 -15.11
N ASN A 136 2.56 -2.31 -15.84
CA ASN A 136 3.27 -1.28 -16.58
C ASN A 136 3.23 -1.58 -18.07
N PHE A 137 2.95 -0.55 -18.88
CA PHE A 137 2.91 -0.63 -20.34
C PHE A 137 3.56 0.60 -20.95
N SER A 138 3.84 0.54 -22.25
CA SER A 138 4.29 1.69 -23.04
C SER A 138 3.26 1.97 -24.13
N GLY A 139 2.91 3.23 -24.31
CA GLY A 139 2.10 3.68 -25.44
C GLY A 139 2.90 3.63 -26.74
N ASP A 140 2.24 3.26 -27.83
CA ASP A 140 2.82 3.27 -29.20
C ASP A 140 2.15 4.27 -30.13
N GLY A 141 1.14 5.00 -29.62
CA GLY A 141 0.34 5.99 -30.36
C GLY A 141 -0.77 5.38 -31.22
N SER A 142 -0.94 4.05 -31.21
CA SER A 142 -1.95 3.34 -32.01
C SER A 142 -2.80 2.37 -31.20
N ASP A 143 -2.17 1.61 -30.30
CA ASP A 143 -2.86 0.62 -29.48
C ASP A 143 -3.69 1.29 -28.39
N THR A 144 -4.95 0.84 -28.27
CA THR A 144 -5.87 1.30 -27.21
C THR A 144 -6.11 0.22 -26.16
N THR A 145 -5.72 -1.04 -26.40
CA THR A 145 -6.04 -2.18 -25.53
C THR A 145 -4.80 -2.76 -24.87
N PHE A 146 -4.89 -2.99 -23.56
CA PHE A 146 -3.81 -3.53 -22.74
C PHE A 146 -4.30 -4.66 -21.85
N THR A 147 -3.51 -5.74 -21.73
CA THR A 147 -3.91 -6.92 -20.94
C THR A 147 -3.35 -6.82 -19.53
N LEU A 148 -4.25 -6.71 -18.57
CA LEU A 148 -3.94 -6.70 -17.13
C LEU A 148 -3.61 -8.10 -16.62
N THR A 149 -2.77 -8.20 -15.60
CA THR A 149 -2.39 -9.49 -14.99
C THR A 149 -3.51 -10.12 -14.18
N ILE A 150 -4.44 -9.30 -13.64
CA ILE A 150 -5.62 -9.75 -12.90
C ILE A 150 -6.88 -9.00 -13.39
N ASN A 151 -8.05 -9.61 -13.16
CA ASN A 151 -9.33 -8.96 -13.45
C ASN A 151 -9.69 -8.01 -12.28
N PRO A 152 -9.77 -6.68 -12.50
CA PRO A 152 -10.16 -5.73 -11.46
C PRO A 152 -11.66 -5.74 -11.15
N SER A 153 -12.46 -6.52 -11.86
CA SER A 153 -13.94 -6.63 -11.75
C SER A 153 -14.70 -5.35 -12.11
N HIS A 154 -14.12 -4.19 -11.96
CA HIS A 154 -14.68 -2.88 -12.32
C HIS A 154 -13.57 -1.84 -12.45
N GLU A 155 -13.73 -0.86 -13.37
CA GLU A 155 -12.76 0.22 -13.53
C GLU A 155 -12.57 1.08 -12.26
N ASN A 156 -13.55 1.13 -11.36
CA ASN A 156 -13.41 1.84 -10.08
C ASN A 156 -12.32 1.23 -9.17
N ASN A 157 -11.95 -0.02 -9.41
CA ASN A 157 -10.89 -0.70 -8.68
C ASN A 157 -9.50 -0.51 -9.31
N THR A 158 -9.39 0.37 -10.30
CA THR A 158 -8.11 0.71 -10.94
C THR A 158 -7.76 2.17 -10.72
N GLN A 159 -6.49 2.51 -10.76
CA GLN A 159 -5.98 3.87 -10.98
C GLN A 159 -5.02 3.78 -12.15
N VAL A 160 -5.21 4.66 -13.13
CA VAL A 160 -4.42 4.66 -14.37
C VAL A 160 -3.71 5.99 -14.50
N TYR A 161 -2.41 5.91 -14.78
CA TYR A 161 -1.55 7.07 -15.02
C TYR A 161 -0.87 6.93 -16.37
N ILE A 162 -0.78 8.02 -17.12
CA ILE A 162 0.03 8.15 -18.33
C ILE A 162 1.03 9.28 -18.07
N ASP A 163 2.33 8.98 -18.10
CA ASP A 163 3.42 9.92 -17.77
C ASP A 163 3.18 10.66 -16.43
N GLY A 164 2.68 9.93 -15.41
CA GLY A 164 2.36 10.47 -14.09
C GLY A 164 1.04 11.25 -14.00
N VAL A 165 0.29 11.41 -15.11
CA VAL A 165 -1.00 12.08 -15.13
C VAL A 165 -2.14 11.10 -14.95
N TYR A 166 -2.95 11.29 -13.91
CA TYR A 166 -4.12 10.45 -13.64
C TYR A 166 -5.13 10.51 -14.79
N GLN A 167 -5.63 9.34 -15.19
CA GLN A 167 -6.64 9.18 -16.23
C GLN A 167 -8.04 9.07 -15.60
N PHE A 168 -8.96 9.91 -16.05
CA PHE A 168 -10.35 9.83 -15.60
C PHE A 168 -11.01 8.52 -16.03
N LYS A 169 -11.91 7.99 -15.20
CA LYS A 169 -12.62 6.73 -15.46
C LYS A 169 -13.39 6.69 -16.79
N ASN A 170 -13.82 7.85 -17.30
CA ASN A 170 -14.53 7.95 -18.56
C ASN A 170 -13.60 7.97 -19.80
N THR A 171 -12.28 7.95 -19.62
CA THR A 171 -11.29 7.89 -20.72
C THR A 171 -10.85 6.46 -21.03
N TYR A 172 -11.27 5.49 -20.24
CA TYR A 172 -11.01 4.08 -20.46
C TYR A 172 -12.14 3.21 -19.90
N ALA A 173 -12.15 1.94 -20.27
CA ALA A 173 -13.05 0.92 -19.74
C ALA A 173 -12.27 -0.35 -19.41
N VAL A 174 -12.82 -1.18 -18.52
CA VAL A 174 -12.25 -2.49 -18.16
C VAL A 174 -13.29 -3.57 -18.38
N SER A 175 -12.91 -4.64 -19.08
CA SER A 175 -13.73 -5.84 -19.27
C SER A 175 -12.86 -7.08 -19.08
N GLY A 176 -13.14 -7.84 -18.01
CA GLY A 176 -12.26 -8.94 -17.60
C GLY A 176 -10.86 -8.42 -17.28
N THR A 177 -9.85 -8.92 -17.97
CA THR A 177 -8.46 -8.47 -17.87
C THR A 177 -8.07 -7.47 -18.97
N THR A 178 -9.02 -6.99 -19.78
CA THR A 178 -8.72 -6.04 -20.85
C THR A 178 -9.05 -4.63 -20.43
N LEU A 179 -8.04 -3.75 -20.40
CA LEU A 179 -8.19 -2.30 -20.28
C LEU A 179 -8.20 -1.71 -21.68
N THR A 180 -9.18 -0.85 -21.99
CA THR A 180 -9.34 -0.20 -23.29
C THR A 180 -9.44 1.31 -23.10
N PHE A 181 -8.49 2.07 -23.64
CA PHE A 181 -8.55 3.53 -23.66
C PHE A 181 -9.47 4.01 -24.79
N SER A 182 -10.15 5.13 -24.58
CA SER A 182 -10.95 5.81 -25.61
C SER A 182 -10.11 6.45 -26.73
N SER A 183 -8.83 6.73 -26.45
CA SER A 183 -7.83 7.20 -27.43
C SER A 183 -6.49 6.56 -27.11
N ALA A 184 -5.71 6.21 -28.11
CA ALA A 184 -4.41 5.57 -27.93
C ALA A 184 -3.46 6.48 -27.11
N PRO A 185 -2.79 5.95 -26.08
CA PRO A 185 -1.74 6.66 -25.37
C PRO A 185 -0.61 7.07 -26.32
N PRO A 186 0.02 8.23 -26.12
CA PRO A 186 1.08 8.71 -27.00
C PRO A 186 2.23 7.71 -27.16
N ASN A 187 2.89 7.74 -28.30
CA ASN A 187 4.07 6.91 -28.55
C ASN A 187 5.19 7.27 -27.55
N GLY A 188 5.73 6.25 -26.89
CA GLY A 188 6.77 6.37 -25.88
C GLY A 188 6.27 6.79 -24.49
N SER A 189 4.97 7.00 -24.30
CA SER A 189 4.43 7.29 -22.96
C SER A 189 4.51 6.08 -22.04
N SER A 190 4.76 6.33 -20.76
CA SER A 190 4.69 5.34 -19.69
C SER A 190 3.26 5.22 -19.18
N ILE A 191 2.73 4.01 -19.14
CA ILE A 191 1.38 3.73 -18.63
C ILE A 191 1.53 2.85 -17.40
N GLU A 192 1.00 3.30 -16.25
CA GLU A 192 0.92 2.49 -15.05
C GLU A 192 -0.52 2.31 -14.63
N VAL A 193 -0.90 1.06 -14.36
CA VAL A 193 -2.23 0.67 -13.90
C VAL A 193 -2.11 0.00 -12.53
N MET A 194 -2.62 0.66 -11.52
CA MET A 194 -2.74 0.13 -10.17
C MET A 194 -4.13 -0.51 -10.01
N ILE A 195 -4.17 -1.75 -9.55
CA ILE A 195 -5.41 -2.50 -9.33
C ILE A 195 -5.52 -2.79 -7.84
N HIS A 196 -6.58 -2.27 -7.22
CA HIS A 196 -6.89 -2.55 -5.82
C HIS A 196 -7.49 -3.94 -5.67
N GLY A 197 -6.87 -4.77 -4.84
CA GLY A 197 -7.34 -6.12 -4.54
C GLY A 197 -8.75 -6.11 -3.95
N GLN A 198 -9.61 -6.97 -4.48
CA GLN A 198 -10.94 -7.23 -3.92
C GLN A 198 -10.81 -8.36 -2.90
N THR A 199 -11.01 -8.07 -1.62
CA THR A 199 -11.24 -9.14 -0.65
C THR A 199 -12.67 -9.63 -0.84
N ALA A 200 -12.85 -10.85 -1.33
CA ALA A 200 -14.16 -11.48 -1.32
C ALA A 200 -14.62 -11.61 0.14
N ILE A 201 -15.59 -10.81 0.54
CA ILE A 201 -16.30 -11.05 1.78
C ILE A 201 -17.11 -12.33 1.53
N ASN A 202 -16.70 -13.45 2.13
CA ASN A 202 -17.50 -14.65 2.17
C ASN A 202 -18.82 -14.29 2.89
N THR A 203 -19.85 -14.01 2.12
CA THR A 203 -21.20 -13.98 2.64
C THR A 203 -21.54 -15.41 3.02
N PHE A 204 -21.62 -15.69 4.32
CA PHE A 204 -22.22 -16.93 4.78
C PHE A 204 -23.63 -17.01 4.16
N PRO A 205 -23.99 -18.13 3.49
CA PRO A 205 -25.35 -18.28 3.02
C PRO A 205 -26.29 -18.19 4.22
N ALA A 206 -27.29 -17.33 4.12
CA ALA A 206 -28.35 -17.29 5.10
C ALA A 206 -29.04 -18.67 5.12
N THR A 207 -28.97 -19.36 6.25
CA THR A 207 -29.72 -20.59 6.53
C THR A 207 -31.18 -20.29 6.86
#